data_5722dc3263f8d7911024a0304512ec0a
#
_entry.id   5722dc3263f8d7911024a0304512ec0a
#
_cell.length_a   1.000
_cell.length_b   1.000
_cell.length_c   1.000
_cell.angle_alpha   90.00
_cell.angle_beta   90.00
_cell.angle_gamma   90.00
#
_symmetry.space_group_name_H-M   'P 1'
#
loop_
_entity.id
_entity.type
_entity.pdbx_description
1 polymer ?
#
loop_
_entity_poly.entity_id
_entity_poly.type
_entity_poly.pdbx_seq_one_letter_code
_entity_poly.pdbx_strand_id
1 'polypeptide(L)'
;MPVGIADFNTYIQLTVAAPEIFGQWKMVPVPGMKRNDGEIVRWTDQPVSGAMIMEKSAKREQAWTFLQWWTSRQTQIEYGNDIESFYGPEFRWNSANVEALSSLPWTVEELKTIREQGRWVRNMPYVPGYYFLSREMDFAWNRTVLEGKPPKEALEEAEVSLRREMARRQEDFGIAKDGDLRVPAIDQPYDGGNRSQ
;
A
#
# COMPACT_ATOMS: atom_id res chain seq x y z
N MET A 1 3.32 23.25 8.22
CA MET A 1 3.08 22.06 9.04
C MET A 1 4.41 21.32 9.18
N PRO A 2 4.91 21.06 10.39
CA PRO A 2 6.25 20.49 10.55
C PRO A 2 6.37 19.00 10.21
N VAL A 3 5.27 18.25 10.26
CA VAL A 3 5.21 16.81 9.95
C VAL A 3 3.90 16.49 9.23
N GLY A 4 3.94 15.65 8.21
CA GLY A 4 2.79 15.14 7.49
C GLY A 4 2.96 13.67 7.14
N ILE A 5 1.85 12.93 7.07
CA ILE A 5 1.81 11.60 6.45
C ILE A 5 1.45 11.82 4.98
N ALA A 6 2.22 11.22 4.09
CA ALA A 6 2.10 11.47 2.67
C ALA A 6 2.46 10.22 1.85
N ASP A 7 1.98 10.18 0.64
CA ASP A 7 2.31 9.16 -0.34
C ASP A 7 3.45 9.60 -1.28
N PHE A 8 3.78 8.75 -2.22
CA PHE A 8 4.81 9.02 -3.21
C PHE A 8 4.50 10.23 -4.12
N ASN A 9 3.22 10.48 -4.42
CA ASN A 9 2.84 11.64 -5.23
C ASN A 9 3.19 12.94 -4.52
N THR A 10 3.01 13.00 -3.21
CA THR A 10 3.41 14.17 -2.42
C THR A 10 4.92 14.40 -2.44
N TYR A 11 5.73 13.33 -2.42
CA TYR A 11 7.18 13.44 -2.61
C TYR A 11 7.51 14.10 -3.95
N ILE A 12 6.90 13.64 -5.05
CA ILE A 12 7.08 14.23 -6.38
C ILE A 12 6.65 15.71 -6.40
N GLN A 13 5.47 16.02 -5.84
CA GLN A 13 4.96 17.39 -5.78
C GLN A 13 5.91 18.33 -5.03
N LEU A 14 6.42 17.90 -3.87
CA LEU A 14 7.38 18.72 -3.09
C LEU A 14 8.71 18.90 -3.82
N THR A 15 9.14 17.90 -4.58
CA THR A 15 10.40 17.96 -5.33
C THR A 15 10.31 18.93 -6.51
N VAL A 16 9.16 18.96 -7.20
CA VAL A 16 9.01 19.67 -8.48
C VAL A 16 8.27 21.01 -8.31
N ALA A 17 7.17 21.01 -7.56
CA ALA A 17 6.29 22.19 -7.46
C ALA A 17 6.61 23.14 -6.31
N ALA A 18 7.52 22.78 -5.41
CA ALA A 18 7.90 23.60 -4.26
C ALA A 18 9.43 23.76 -4.14
N PRO A 19 10.09 24.30 -5.17
CA PRO A 19 11.55 24.44 -5.18
C PRO A 19 12.08 25.33 -4.05
N GLU A 20 11.27 26.25 -3.54
CA GLU A 20 11.63 27.15 -2.42
C GLU A 20 11.86 26.42 -1.09
N ILE A 21 11.32 25.24 -0.93
CA ILE A 21 11.54 24.40 0.26
C ILE A 21 12.48 23.22 -0.01
N PHE A 22 13.12 23.19 -1.18
CA PHE A 22 14.06 22.12 -1.52
C PHE A 22 15.17 22.03 -0.46
N GLY A 23 15.43 20.79 0.01
CA GLY A 23 16.41 20.54 1.06
C GLY A 23 15.96 20.87 2.50
N GLN A 24 14.76 21.46 2.67
CA GLN A 24 14.21 21.80 4.00
C GLN A 24 13.28 20.73 4.57
N TRP A 25 13.08 19.64 3.85
CA TRP A 25 12.26 18.50 4.27
C TRP A 25 12.98 17.20 4.04
N LYS A 26 12.55 16.16 4.76
CA LYS A 26 13.07 14.79 4.63
C LYS A 26 11.94 13.80 4.65
N MET A 27 12.09 12.75 3.86
CA MET A 27 11.26 11.57 3.92
C MET A 27 11.77 10.64 5.03
N VAL A 28 10.87 10.22 5.91
CA VAL A 28 11.15 9.27 7.00
C VAL A 28 10.08 8.20 7.05
N PRO A 29 10.36 7.00 7.61
CA PRO A 29 9.32 5.99 7.81
C PRO A 29 8.17 6.55 8.66
N VAL A 30 6.94 6.07 8.40
CA VAL A 30 5.78 6.49 9.18
C VAL A 30 5.99 6.25 10.68
N PRO A 31 5.39 7.07 11.55
CA PRO A 31 5.40 6.84 12.99
C PRO A 31 4.88 5.44 13.30
N GLY A 32 5.61 4.71 14.13
CA GLY A 32 5.23 3.36 14.52
C GLY A 32 4.50 3.31 15.85
N MET A 33 3.76 2.23 16.05
CA MET A 33 3.15 1.88 17.32
C MET A 33 4.02 0.85 18.04
N LYS A 34 4.36 1.12 19.30
CA LYS A 34 5.08 0.18 20.14
C LYS A 34 4.15 -0.92 20.62
N ARG A 35 4.48 -2.17 20.32
CA ARG A 35 3.77 -3.35 20.79
C ARG A 35 4.20 -3.74 22.21
N ASN A 36 3.46 -4.69 22.81
CA ASN A 36 3.76 -5.19 24.15
C ASN A 36 5.11 -5.91 24.25
N ASP A 37 5.59 -6.48 23.15
CA ASP A 37 6.91 -7.12 23.03
C ASP A 37 8.07 -6.10 22.86
N GLY A 38 7.73 -4.82 22.77
CA GLY A 38 8.68 -3.73 22.60
C GLY A 38 9.00 -3.39 21.16
N GLU A 39 8.55 -4.17 20.18
CA GLU A 39 8.71 -3.89 18.76
C GLU A 39 7.92 -2.65 18.34
N ILE A 40 8.51 -1.83 17.46
CA ILE A 40 7.82 -0.69 16.84
C ILE A 40 7.38 -1.09 15.45
N VAL A 41 6.08 -1.31 15.29
CA VAL A 41 5.47 -1.65 14.00
C VAL A 41 5.07 -0.38 13.26
N ARG A 42 5.33 -0.33 11.94
CA ARG A 42 5.11 0.83 11.07
C ARG A 42 4.25 0.46 9.86
N TRP A 43 3.25 -0.38 10.07
CA TRP A 43 2.44 -0.91 8.97
C TRP A 43 1.70 0.20 8.25
N THR A 44 1.78 0.13 6.93
CA THR A 44 1.02 0.96 6.00
C THR A 44 0.42 0.08 4.92
N ASP A 45 -0.72 0.53 4.39
CA ASP A 45 -1.23 0.06 3.12
C ASP A 45 -0.43 0.71 1.99
N GLN A 46 -0.37 0.06 0.84
CA GLN A 46 0.22 0.60 -0.37
C GLN A 46 -0.66 0.24 -1.57
N PRO A 47 -1.24 1.23 -2.24
CA PRO A 47 -1.90 0.97 -3.50
C PRO A 47 -0.89 0.43 -4.52
N VAL A 48 -1.25 -0.65 -5.18
CA VAL A 48 -0.44 -1.28 -6.21
C VAL A 48 -1.20 -1.37 -7.52
N SER A 49 -0.49 -1.18 -8.62
CA SER A 49 -1.01 -1.51 -9.94
C SER A 49 -0.59 -2.92 -10.31
N GLY A 50 -1.56 -3.73 -10.69
CA GLY A 50 -1.33 -5.10 -11.13
C GLY A 50 -1.73 -5.29 -12.59
N ALA A 51 -1.12 -6.26 -13.25
CA ALA A 51 -1.52 -6.71 -14.58
C ALA A 51 -2.05 -8.15 -14.48
N MET A 52 -3.10 -8.44 -15.24
CA MET A 52 -3.70 -9.76 -15.30
C MET A 52 -3.95 -10.21 -16.73
N ILE A 53 -3.87 -11.51 -16.95
CA ILE A 53 -4.21 -12.12 -18.23
C ILE A 53 -5.65 -12.63 -18.15
N MET A 54 -6.50 -12.12 -19.04
CA MET A 54 -7.92 -12.52 -19.05
C MET A 54 -8.04 -13.99 -19.48
N GLU A 55 -8.93 -14.72 -18.81
CA GLU A 55 -9.16 -16.15 -19.07
C GLU A 55 -9.50 -16.44 -20.54
N LYS A 56 -10.28 -15.60 -21.18
CA LYS A 56 -10.69 -15.74 -22.57
C LYS A 56 -9.67 -15.24 -23.60
N SER A 57 -8.49 -14.83 -23.16
CA SER A 57 -7.43 -14.39 -24.09
C SER A 57 -6.95 -15.53 -24.97
N ALA A 58 -6.96 -15.34 -26.28
CA ALA A 58 -6.38 -16.28 -27.24
C ALA A 58 -4.83 -16.20 -27.31
N LYS A 59 -4.22 -15.23 -26.62
CA LYS A 59 -2.77 -14.96 -26.69
C LYS A 59 -2.12 -15.01 -25.29
N ARG A 60 -2.49 -16.01 -24.48
CA ARG A 60 -2.02 -16.11 -23.08
C ARG A 60 -0.50 -16.21 -22.97
N GLU A 61 0.12 -17.05 -23.79
CA GLU A 61 1.57 -17.25 -23.78
C GLU A 61 2.34 -15.97 -24.13
N GLN A 62 1.89 -15.26 -25.16
CA GLN A 62 2.49 -13.98 -25.53
C GLN A 62 2.29 -12.91 -24.44
N ALA A 63 1.11 -12.87 -23.84
CA ALA A 63 0.82 -11.97 -22.75
C ALA A 63 1.70 -12.28 -21.53
N TRP A 64 1.93 -13.57 -21.22
CA TRP A 64 2.81 -13.97 -20.13
C TRP A 64 4.26 -13.58 -20.41
N THR A 65 4.77 -13.82 -21.62
CA THR A 65 6.10 -13.40 -22.05
C THR A 65 6.30 -11.89 -21.91
N PHE A 66 5.29 -11.10 -22.32
CA PHE A 66 5.31 -9.65 -22.14
C PHE A 66 5.37 -9.25 -20.66
N LEU A 67 4.55 -9.87 -19.80
CA LEU A 67 4.52 -9.55 -18.36
C LEU A 67 5.85 -9.91 -17.67
N GLN A 68 6.44 -11.05 -18.04
CA GLN A 68 7.77 -11.43 -17.54
C GLN A 68 8.85 -10.41 -17.95
N TRP A 69 8.83 -9.99 -19.21
CA TRP A 69 9.73 -8.95 -19.68
C TRP A 69 9.47 -7.62 -18.95
N TRP A 70 8.22 -7.17 -18.89
CA TRP A 70 7.86 -5.90 -18.26
C TRP A 70 8.26 -5.85 -16.78
N THR A 71 8.04 -6.93 -16.04
CA THR A 71 8.34 -6.98 -14.60
C THR A 71 9.80 -7.33 -14.31
N SER A 72 10.61 -7.60 -15.33
CA SER A 72 12.02 -7.94 -15.14
C SER A 72 12.81 -6.77 -14.54
N ARG A 73 13.84 -7.11 -13.76
CA ARG A 73 14.73 -6.12 -13.15
C ARG A 73 15.30 -5.16 -14.21
N GLN A 74 15.79 -5.71 -15.31
CA GLN A 74 16.44 -4.91 -16.36
C GLN A 74 15.48 -3.91 -16.99
N THR A 75 14.30 -4.35 -17.40
CA THR A 75 13.28 -3.47 -18.00
C THR A 75 12.84 -2.37 -17.03
N GLN A 76 12.66 -2.70 -15.76
CA GLN A 76 12.26 -1.73 -14.75
C GLN A 76 13.35 -0.67 -14.48
N ILE A 77 14.62 -1.04 -14.57
CA ILE A 77 15.74 -0.10 -14.46
C ILE A 77 15.80 0.81 -15.68
N GLU A 78 15.80 0.23 -16.88
CA GLU A 78 15.86 0.99 -18.13
C GLU A 78 14.69 1.96 -18.23
N TYR A 79 13.48 1.46 -18.10
CA TYR A 79 12.27 2.29 -18.15
C TYR A 79 12.29 3.43 -17.13
N GLY A 80 12.63 3.13 -15.87
CA GLY A 80 12.62 4.13 -14.80
C GLY A 80 13.66 5.24 -14.99
N ASN A 81 14.86 4.88 -15.46
CA ASN A 81 15.92 5.86 -15.76
C ASN A 81 15.61 6.67 -17.02
N ASP A 82 15.11 6.02 -18.06
CA ASP A 82 14.81 6.68 -19.34
C ASP A 82 13.65 7.68 -19.17
N ILE A 83 12.56 7.28 -18.54
CA ILE A 83 11.40 8.17 -18.38
C ILE A 83 11.76 9.43 -17.55
N GLU A 84 12.53 9.29 -16.48
CA GLU A 84 12.99 10.45 -15.70
C GLU A 84 14.01 11.28 -16.47
N SER A 85 14.92 10.66 -17.21
CA SER A 85 15.92 11.34 -18.03
C SER A 85 15.31 12.17 -19.16
N PHE A 86 14.24 11.66 -19.80
CA PHE A 86 13.58 12.35 -20.91
C PHE A 86 12.56 13.41 -20.48
N TYR A 87 11.84 13.15 -19.41
CA TYR A 87 10.68 13.96 -19.03
C TYR A 87 10.86 14.72 -17.71
N GLY A 88 11.91 14.41 -16.94
CA GLY A 88 12.21 15.09 -15.68
C GLY A 88 11.78 14.30 -14.43
N PRO A 89 12.15 14.84 -13.25
CA PRO A 89 11.92 14.15 -11.95
C PRO A 89 10.44 13.98 -11.60
N GLU A 90 9.53 14.69 -12.22
CA GLU A 90 8.08 14.51 -12.09
C GLU A 90 7.61 13.14 -12.59
N PHE A 91 8.40 12.49 -13.45
CA PHE A 91 8.14 11.16 -13.98
C PHE A 91 8.93 10.07 -13.26
N ARG A 92 9.50 10.37 -12.11
CA ARG A 92 10.25 9.38 -11.33
C ARG A 92 9.44 8.10 -11.11
N TRP A 93 10.04 6.99 -11.49
CA TRP A 93 9.40 5.69 -11.46
C TRP A 93 9.47 5.04 -10.08
N ASN A 94 8.31 4.69 -9.53
CA ASN A 94 8.21 3.92 -8.29
C ASN A 94 7.97 2.44 -8.63
N SER A 95 9.06 1.72 -8.89
CA SER A 95 9.00 0.32 -9.29
C SER A 95 8.61 -0.59 -8.11
N ALA A 96 7.72 -1.55 -8.38
CA ALA A 96 7.44 -2.67 -7.47
C ALA A 96 8.56 -3.73 -7.47
N ASN A 97 9.49 -3.67 -8.43
CA ASN A 97 10.65 -4.56 -8.45
C ASN A 97 11.71 -4.07 -7.47
N VAL A 98 11.81 -4.74 -6.32
CA VAL A 98 12.69 -4.35 -5.21
C VAL A 98 14.16 -4.35 -5.61
N GLU A 99 14.59 -5.24 -6.52
CA GLU A 99 15.96 -5.29 -7.01
C GLU A 99 16.29 -4.10 -7.92
N ALA A 100 15.31 -3.61 -8.68
CA ALA A 100 15.47 -2.46 -9.55
C ALA A 100 15.62 -1.15 -8.77
N LEU A 101 14.99 -1.02 -7.61
CA LEU A 101 14.98 0.22 -6.81
C LEU A 101 16.37 0.81 -6.57
N SER A 102 17.38 -0.04 -6.39
CA SER A 102 18.77 0.40 -6.13
C SER A 102 19.45 1.07 -7.31
N SER A 103 18.91 0.86 -8.51
CA SER A 103 19.46 1.37 -9.77
C SER A 103 18.63 2.52 -10.35
N LEU A 104 17.59 2.93 -9.64
CA LEU A 104 16.79 4.10 -9.95
C LEU A 104 17.39 5.36 -9.26
N PRO A 105 17.06 6.57 -9.72
CA PRO A 105 17.72 7.81 -9.30
C PRO A 105 17.26 8.30 -7.91
N TRP A 106 17.33 7.42 -6.92
CA TRP A 106 17.11 7.73 -5.52
C TRP A 106 18.41 8.14 -4.84
N THR A 107 18.36 9.10 -3.96
CA THR A 107 19.48 9.33 -3.05
C THR A 107 19.64 8.15 -2.08
N VAL A 108 20.82 8.01 -1.49
CA VAL A 108 21.11 6.94 -0.53
C VAL A 108 20.16 6.99 0.68
N GLU A 109 19.85 8.20 1.16
CA GLU A 109 18.95 8.40 2.30
C GLU A 109 17.51 8.01 1.96
N GLU A 110 17.03 8.42 0.79
CA GLU A 110 15.69 8.11 0.31
C GLU A 110 15.53 6.61 0.09
N LEU A 111 16.50 5.98 -0.59
CA LEU A 111 16.47 4.54 -0.82
C LEU A 111 16.45 3.75 0.50
N LYS A 112 17.22 4.21 1.50
CA LYS A 112 17.18 3.61 2.85
C LYS A 112 15.80 3.71 3.46
N THR A 113 15.15 4.88 3.38
CA THR A 113 13.80 5.10 3.90
C THR A 113 12.77 4.25 3.20
N ILE A 114 12.80 4.20 1.85
CA ILE A 114 11.90 3.37 1.04
C ILE A 114 12.03 1.89 1.40
N ARG A 115 13.26 1.39 1.55
CA ARG A 115 13.51 0.00 1.93
C ARG A 115 13.07 -0.32 3.35
N GLU A 116 13.28 0.61 4.28
CA GLU A 116 12.84 0.45 5.66
C GLU A 116 11.31 0.41 5.74
N GLN A 117 10.62 1.37 5.12
CA GLN A 117 9.17 1.39 5.08
C GLN A 117 8.59 0.19 4.31
N GLY A 118 9.23 -0.24 3.23
CA GLY A 118 8.82 -1.38 2.41
C GLY A 118 8.71 -2.69 3.20
N ARG A 119 9.45 -2.86 4.28
CA ARG A 119 9.33 -4.03 5.18
C ARG A 119 8.01 -4.06 5.94
N TRP A 120 7.36 -2.91 6.07
CA TRP A 120 6.13 -2.70 6.83
C TRP A 120 4.89 -2.53 5.95
N VAL A 121 5.05 -2.62 4.63
CA VAL A 121 3.92 -2.56 3.72
C VAL A 121 3.12 -3.86 3.80
N ARG A 122 1.83 -3.72 4.10
CA ARG A 122 0.87 -4.83 4.14
C ARG A 122 -0.46 -4.33 3.61
N ASN A 123 -0.86 -4.87 2.48
CA ASN A 123 -2.17 -4.55 1.94
C ASN A 123 -3.25 -5.27 2.73
N MET A 124 -4.33 -4.56 3.00
CA MET A 124 -5.52 -5.18 3.56
C MET A 124 -6.12 -6.18 2.57
N PRO A 125 -6.59 -7.34 3.04
CA PRO A 125 -7.20 -8.32 2.16
C PRO A 125 -8.47 -7.75 1.52
N TYR A 126 -8.56 -7.86 0.20
CA TYR A 126 -9.78 -7.51 -0.54
C TYR A 126 -10.82 -8.61 -0.33
N VAL A 127 -11.65 -8.43 0.68
CA VAL A 127 -12.76 -9.32 1.00
C VAL A 127 -14.10 -8.67 0.65
N PRO A 128 -15.17 -9.44 0.44
CA PRO A 128 -16.51 -8.88 0.29
C PRO A 128 -16.85 -7.96 1.47
N GLY A 129 -17.18 -6.71 1.16
CA GLY A 129 -17.40 -5.68 2.18
C GLY A 129 -16.20 -4.77 2.47
N TYR A 130 -15.04 -4.96 1.82
CA TYR A 130 -13.85 -4.11 2.00
C TYR A 130 -14.15 -2.59 1.89
N TYR A 131 -15.02 -2.20 0.98
CA TYR A 131 -15.44 -0.79 0.85
C TYR A 131 -16.00 -0.22 2.16
N PHE A 132 -16.73 -1.03 2.92
CA PHE A 132 -17.29 -0.59 4.20
C PHE A 132 -16.21 -0.34 5.25
N LEU A 133 -15.11 -1.10 5.21
CA LEU A 133 -13.97 -0.86 6.10
C LEU A 133 -13.39 0.54 5.90
N SER A 134 -13.08 0.91 4.66
CA SER A 134 -12.56 2.25 4.35
C SER A 134 -13.52 3.33 4.81
N ARG A 135 -14.81 3.20 4.47
CA ARG A 135 -15.85 4.16 4.85
C ARG A 135 -16.01 4.31 6.37
N GLU A 136 -16.04 3.21 7.12
CA GLU A 136 -16.19 3.27 8.57
C GLU A 136 -14.95 3.86 9.25
N MET A 137 -13.75 3.63 8.68
CA MET A 137 -12.53 4.29 9.14
C MET A 137 -12.57 5.80 8.91
N ASP A 138 -13.05 6.24 7.73
CA ASP A 138 -13.24 7.67 7.45
C ASP A 138 -14.25 8.31 8.43
N PHE A 139 -15.31 7.60 8.74
CA PHE A 139 -16.30 8.09 9.73
C PHE A 139 -15.71 8.17 11.13
N ALA A 140 -14.94 7.16 11.57
CA ALA A 140 -14.27 7.20 12.86
C ALA A 140 -13.26 8.35 12.94
N TRP A 141 -12.51 8.59 11.86
CA TRP A 141 -11.62 9.73 11.75
C TRP A 141 -12.37 11.07 11.88
N ASN A 142 -13.44 11.26 11.13
CA ASN A 142 -14.22 12.49 11.15
C ASN A 142 -14.85 12.74 12.53
N ARG A 143 -15.42 11.71 13.17
CA ARG A 143 -15.93 11.81 14.54
C ARG A 143 -14.85 12.25 15.53
N THR A 144 -13.64 11.74 15.37
CA THR A 144 -12.53 12.09 16.25
C THR A 144 -12.01 13.49 15.99
N VAL A 145 -11.72 13.83 14.74
CA VAL A 145 -11.00 15.06 14.37
C VAL A 145 -11.93 16.27 14.32
N LEU A 146 -13.15 16.09 13.80
CA LEU A 146 -14.11 17.18 13.60
C LEU A 146 -15.10 17.32 14.76
N GLU A 147 -15.51 16.21 15.36
CA GLU A 147 -16.54 16.21 16.42
C GLU A 147 -15.94 16.07 17.82
N GLY A 148 -14.63 15.80 17.94
CA GLY A 148 -13.93 15.69 19.22
C GLY A 148 -14.22 14.41 20.01
N LYS A 149 -14.78 13.37 19.36
CA LYS A 149 -15.04 12.09 20.01
C LYS A 149 -13.73 11.36 20.33
N PRO A 150 -13.62 10.70 21.51
CA PRO A 150 -12.45 9.89 21.82
C PRO A 150 -12.19 8.84 20.72
N PRO A 151 -10.95 8.69 20.23
CA PRO A 151 -10.63 7.78 19.11
C PRO A 151 -11.08 6.33 19.38
N LYS A 152 -10.95 5.87 20.61
CA LYS A 152 -11.35 4.52 21.00
C LYS A 152 -12.86 4.30 20.80
N GLU A 153 -13.68 5.22 21.27
CA GLU A 153 -15.15 5.14 21.14
C GLU A 153 -15.57 5.20 19.67
N ALA A 154 -14.95 6.09 18.89
CA ALA A 154 -15.21 6.20 17.46
C ALA A 154 -14.89 4.91 16.70
N LEU A 155 -13.80 4.23 17.06
CA LEU A 155 -13.40 2.95 16.46
C LEU A 155 -14.30 1.79 16.90
N GLU A 156 -14.72 1.73 18.16
CA GLU A 156 -15.66 0.73 18.68
C GLU A 156 -17.01 0.80 17.94
N GLU A 157 -17.52 2.02 17.71
CA GLU A 157 -18.75 2.22 16.91
C GLU A 157 -18.56 1.76 15.46
N ALA A 158 -17.43 2.12 14.85
CA ALA A 158 -17.08 1.69 13.49
C ALA A 158 -16.97 0.16 13.39
N GLU A 159 -16.39 -0.50 14.39
CA GLU A 159 -16.27 -1.96 14.45
C GLU A 159 -17.65 -2.65 14.44
N VAL A 160 -18.58 -2.18 15.24
CA VAL A 160 -19.94 -2.75 15.30
C VAL A 160 -20.64 -2.65 13.95
N SER A 161 -20.58 -1.48 13.32
CA SER A 161 -21.16 -1.24 11.99
C SER A 161 -20.51 -2.13 10.93
N LEU A 162 -19.19 -2.19 10.93
CA LEU A 162 -18.40 -2.98 9.98
C LEU A 162 -18.69 -4.49 10.10
N ARG A 163 -18.69 -5.05 11.30
CA ARG A 163 -18.97 -6.47 11.53
C ARG A 163 -20.32 -6.89 10.96
N ARG A 164 -21.35 -6.10 11.20
CA ARG A 164 -22.71 -6.36 10.70
C ARG A 164 -22.74 -6.38 9.16
N GLU A 165 -22.11 -5.39 8.53
CA GLU A 165 -22.14 -5.27 7.08
C GLU A 165 -21.27 -6.30 6.38
N MET A 166 -20.11 -6.63 6.97
CA MET A 166 -19.25 -7.70 6.45
C MET A 166 -19.95 -9.06 6.53
N ALA A 167 -20.61 -9.39 7.64
CA ALA A 167 -21.35 -10.63 7.78
C ALA A 167 -22.42 -10.75 6.68
N ARG A 168 -23.21 -9.69 6.48
CA ARG A 168 -24.22 -9.65 5.43
C ARG A 168 -23.62 -9.89 4.04
N ARG A 169 -22.49 -9.23 3.72
CA ARG A 169 -21.83 -9.40 2.43
C ARG A 169 -21.24 -10.80 2.24
N GLN A 170 -20.69 -11.36 3.28
CA GLN A 170 -20.19 -12.74 3.21
C GLN A 170 -21.32 -13.75 2.93
N GLU A 171 -22.50 -13.52 3.48
CA GLU A 171 -23.70 -14.32 3.18
C GLU A 171 -24.18 -14.09 1.73
N ASP A 172 -24.29 -12.83 1.28
CA ASP A 172 -24.67 -12.47 -0.09
C ASP A 172 -23.77 -13.16 -1.14
N PHE A 173 -22.47 -13.28 -0.85
CA PHE A 173 -21.49 -13.96 -1.72
C PHE A 173 -21.40 -15.48 -1.48
N GLY A 174 -22.19 -16.02 -0.57
CA GLY A 174 -22.17 -17.45 -0.24
C GLY A 174 -20.89 -17.95 0.45
N ILE A 175 -20.08 -17.04 0.98
CA ILE A 175 -18.83 -17.36 1.71
C ILE A 175 -19.15 -17.77 3.15
N ALA A 176 -20.19 -17.23 3.73
CA ALA A 176 -20.71 -17.59 5.03
C ALA A 176 -22.20 -17.96 4.95
N LYS A 177 -22.67 -18.69 5.96
CA LYS A 177 -24.09 -18.95 6.20
C LYS A 177 -24.33 -19.02 7.69
N ASP A 178 -25.32 -18.28 8.18
CA ASP A 178 -25.68 -18.25 9.60
C ASP A 178 -24.50 -17.88 10.52
N GLY A 179 -23.55 -17.08 10.02
CA GLY A 179 -22.33 -16.68 10.73
C GLY A 179 -21.15 -17.63 10.58
N ASP A 180 -21.35 -18.82 10.03
CA ASP A 180 -20.27 -19.79 9.80
C ASP A 180 -19.64 -19.62 8.42
N LEU A 181 -18.30 -19.51 8.38
CA LEU A 181 -17.53 -19.44 7.14
C LEU A 181 -17.60 -20.79 6.40
N ARG A 182 -18.03 -20.76 5.16
CA ARG A 182 -18.05 -21.94 4.26
C ARG A 182 -16.72 -22.18 3.54
N VAL A 183 -15.90 -21.13 3.47
CA VAL A 183 -14.56 -21.17 2.90
C VAL A 183 -13.59 -21.10 4.06
N PRO A 184 -12.57 -21.98 4.14
CA PRO A 184 -11.55 -21.84 5.17
C PRO A 184 -11.01 -20.42 5.18
N ALA A 185 -11.02 -19.80 6.33
CA ALA A 185 -10.29 -18.53 6.50
C ALA A 185 -8.85 -18.79 6.05
N ILE A 186 -8.27 -17.89 5.29
CA ILE A 186 -6.82 -17.92 5.07
C ILE A 186 -6.23 -17.52 6.42
N ASP A 187 -6.00 -18.53 7.26
CA ASP A 187 -5.58 -18.37 8.67
C ASP A 187 -4.15 -17.89 8.83
N GLN A 188 -3.47 -17.63 7.73
CA GLN A 188 -2.15 -17.02 7.80
C GLN A 188 -2.23 -15.60 7.27
N PRO A 189 -1.99 -14.59 8.13
CA PRO A 189 -1.55 -13.32 7.62
C PRO A 189 -0.35 -13.66 6.71
N TYR A 190 -0.42 -13.22 5.46
CA TYR A 190 0.70 -13.32 4.53
C TYR A 190 1.95 -12.83 5.26
N ASP A 191 2.79 -13.74 5.69
CA ASP A 191 4.04 -13.47 6.42
C ASP A 191 5.09 -12.99 5.43
N GLY A 192 4.77 -12.03 4.60
CA GLY A 192 5.61 -11.38 3.60
C GLY A 192 6.90 -12.16 3.32
N GLY A 193 6.77 -13.35 2.71
CA GLY A 193 7.73 -14.43 2.65
C GLY A 193 9.16 -14.02 3.00
N ASN A 194 9.63 -14.49 4.11
CA ASN A 194 11.04 -14.42 4.47
C ASN A 194 11.80 -15.26 3.44
N ARG A 195 11.98 -14.71 2.23
CA ARG A 195 12.92 -15.27 1.26
C ARG A 195 14.30 -14.88 1.69
N SER A 196 14.77 -15.58 2.74
CA SER A 196 16.19 -15.81 2.92
C SER A 196 16.68 -16.64 1.74
N GLN A 197 17.20 -15.98 0.73
CA GLN A 197 18.33 -16.44 -0.09
C GLN A 197 18.87 -15.23 -0.86
#